data_b7ca971d8694c56172856b3eb8550fdb
#
_entry.id   b7ca971d8694c56172856b3eb8550fdb
#
_cell.length_a   1.000
_cell.length_b   1.000
_cell.length_c   1.000
_cell.angle_alpha   90.00
_cell.angle_beta   90.00
_cell.angle_gamma   90.00
#
_symmetry.space_group_name_H-M   'P 1'
#
loop_
_entity.id
_entity.type
_entity.pdbx_description
1 polymer ?
#
loop_
_entity_poly.entity_id
_entity_poly.type
_entity_poly.pdbx_seq_one_letter_code
_entity_poly.pdbx_strand_id
1 'polypeptide(L)'
;MLNQAALIIIDVQEAFNLPYWGVRNNLLAEENMKSLLEEWRKRKLPVFHIQHVNKENAQSMFYQHVETVNFKEEVQPMPDEIIIQKSVNSAFIGTNLEEQLREQNCNTVVIVGLTTNHCVETTTRMAGNLGLTTYLVSDATATFNRKGLDGTEYSAEDIHNMTLVNLHDEFAKIVTTEGVLKLF
;
A
#
# COMPACT_ATOMS: atom_id res chain seq x y z
N MET A 1 3.29 20.70 3.81
CA MET A 1 1.83 20.65 4.09
C MET A 1 1.16 19.73 3.06
N LEU A 2 0.37 18.76 3.51
CA LEU A 2 -0.22 17.71 2.65
C LEU A 2 -1.63 18.07 2.13
N ASN A 3 -1.94 19.35 1.99
CA ASN A 3 -3.29 19.86 1.69
C ASN A 3 -3.90 19.39 0.36
N GLN A 4 -3.13 18.72 -0.50
CA GLN A 4 -3.56 18.12 -1.78
C GLN A 4 -2.91 16.75 -2.00
N ALA A 5 -2.50 16.08 -0.94
CA ALA A 5 -1.91 14.75 -1.05
C ALA A 5 -2.99 13.67 -1.14
N ALA A 6 -2.83 12.73 -2.05
CA ALA A 6 -3.66 11.53 -2.11
C ALA A 6 -3.13 10.47 -1.14
N LEU A 7 -4.01 9.76 -0.45
CA LEU A 7 -3.68 8.53 0.27
C LEU A 7 -3.91 7.34 -0.67
N ILE A 8 -2.88 6.52 -0.87
CA ILE A 8 -2.95 5.30 -1.69
C ILE A 8 -2.80 4.11 -0.74
N ILE A 9 -3.87 3.33 -0.57
CA ILE A 9 -3.94 2.16 0.28
C ILE A 9 -3.82 0.93 -0.61
N ILE A 10 -2.69 0.19 -0.51
CA ILE A 10 -2.33 -0.86 -1.45
C ILE A 10 -2.65 -2.24 -0.88
N ASP A 11 -3.55 -2.97 -1.54
CA ASP A 11 -3.82 -4.40 -1.35
C ASP A 11 -4.07 -4.82 0.11
N VAL A 12 -4.75 -4.00 0.90
CA VAL A 12 -5.09 -4.33 2.30
C VAL A 12 -6.33 -5.22 2.29
N GLN A 13 -6.10 -6.50 1.97
CA GLN A 13 -7.14 -7.50 1.70
C GLN A 13 -7.08 -8.67 2.69
N GLU A 14 -8.21 -9.35 2.89
CA GLU A 14 -8.35 -10.49 3.79
C GLU A 14 -7.40 -11.66 3.44
N ALA A 15 -6.95 -11.76 2.19
CA ALA A 15 -5.96 -12.72 1.75
C ALA A 15 -4.69 -12.71 2.60
N PHE A 16 -4.30 -11.55 3.14
CA PHE A 16 -3.11 -11.43 3.99
C PHE A 16 -3.31 -11.87 5.44
N ASN A 17 -4.53 -12.27 5.83
CA ASN A 17 -4.82 -12.91 7.11
C ASN A 17 -4.64 -14.44 7.07
N LEU A 18 -4.40 -15.01 5.90
CA LEU A 18 -4.24 -16.45 5.76
C LEU A 18 -2.94 -16.95 6.40
N PRO A 19 -2.94 -18.10 7.10
CA PRO A 19 -1.75 -18.70 7.69
C PRO A 19 -0.63 -19.01 6.70
N TYR A 20 -0.94 -19.07 5.42
CA TYR A 20 0.01 -19.28 4.32
C TYR A 20 1.20 -18.32 4.37
N TRP A 21 1.00 -17.08 4.80
CA TRP A 21 2.04 -16.07 4.80
C TRP A 21 3.08 -16.22 5.91
N GLY A 22 2.72 -16.88 7.02
CA GLY A 22 3.61 -17.09 8.17
C GLY A 22 3.79 -15.83 9.03
N VAL A 23 4.98 -15.64 9.57
CA VAL A 23 5.30 -14.55 10.50
C VAL A 23 5.44 -13.23 9.76
N ARG A 24 4.81 -12.18 10.30
CA ARG A 24 4.89 -10.82 9.75
C ARG A 24 5.45 -9.83 10.78
N ASN A 25 5.94 -8.69 10.29
CA ASN A 25 6.26 -7.52 11.10
C ASN A 25 5.06 -6.57 11.20
N ASN A 26 5.24 -5.43 11.88
CA ASN A 26 4.29 -4.32 11.99
C ASN A 26 2.84 -4.77 12.21
N LEU A 27 2.61 -5.43 13.36
CA LEU A 27 1.27 -5.97 13.70
C LEU A 27 0.18 -4.91 13.82
N LEU A 28 0.55 -3.64 14.00
CA LEU A 28 -0.37 -2.50 14.10
C LEU A 28 -0.51 -1.73 12.77
N ALA A 29 0.01 -2.27 11.65
CA ALA A 29 0.02 -1.55 10.38
C ALA A 29 -1.38 -1.14 9.92
N GLU A 30 -2.38 -2.03 10.04
CA GLU A 30 -3.76 -1.74 9.65
C GLU A 30 -4.41 -0.68 10.55
N GLU A 31 -4.12 -0.66 11.83
CA GLU A 31 -4.59 0.39 12.75
C GLU A 31 -3.97 1.76 12.39
N ASN A 32 -2.69 1.77 12.03
CA ASN A 32 -2.01 2.96 11.54
C ASN A 32 -2.61 3.45 10.20
N MET A 33 -2.90 2.53 9.27
CA MET A 33 -3.59 2.85 8.01
C MET A 33 -4.97 3.45 8.28
N LYS A 34 -5.74 2.87 9.20
CA LYS A 34 -7.04 3.39 9.61
C LYS A 34 -6.93 4.81 10.14
N SER A 35 -5.96 5.09 11.01
CA SER A 35 -5.74 6.43 11.58
C SER A 35 -5.46 7.47 10.49
N LEU A 36 -4.64 7.13 9.49
CA LEU A 36 -4.38 7.98 8.34
C LEU A 36 -5.64 8.17 7.48
N LEU A 37 -6.36 7.09 7.17
CA LEU A 37 -7.59 7.13 6.39
C LEU A 37 -8.64 8.03 7.03
N GLU A 38 -8.83 7.94 8.34
CA GLU A 38 -9.74 8.81 9.09
C GLU A 38 -9.35 10.30 8.97
N GLU A 39 -8.05 10.63 9.03
CA GLU A 39 -7.60 12.01 8.87
C GLU A 39 -7.81 12.52 7.43
N TRP A 40 -7.56 11.69 6.39
CA TRP A 40 -7.86 12.03 5.00
C TRP A 40 -9.35 12.29 4.79
N ARG A 41 -10.22 11.40 5.30
CA ARG A 41 -11.67 11.53 5.25
C ARG A 41 -12.17 12.81 5.93
N LYS A 42 -11.67 13.08 7.12
CA LYS A 42 -11.98 14.32 7.87
C LYS A 42 -11.63 15.57 7.09
N ARG A 43 -10.53 15.55 6.35
CA ARG A 43 -10.06 16.67 5.53
C ARG A 43 -10.64 16.67 4.11
N LYS A 44 -11.40 15.66 3.75
CA LYS A 44 -11.96 15.46 2.40
C LYS A 44 -10.87 15.44 1.33
N LEU A 45 -9.72 14.83 1.64
CA LEU A 45 -8.63 14.63 0.71
C LEU A 45 -8.83 13.34 -0.09
N PRO A 46 -8.26 13.23 -1.30
CA PRO A 46 -8.42 12.05 -2.15
C PRO A 46 -7.87 10.78 -1.51
N VAL A 47 -8.68 9.71 -1.56
CA VAL A 47 -8.32 8.35 -1.13
C VAL A 47 -8.47 7.40 -2.30
N PHE A 48 -7.46 6.57 -2.52
CA PHE A 48 -7.44 5.52 -3.53
C PHE A 48 -7.22 4.17 -2.85
N HIS A 49 -8.19 3.28 -2.98
CA HIS A 49 -8.06 1.89 -2.55
C HIS A 49 -7.61 1.04 -3.72
N ILE A 50 -6.43 0.46 -3.61
CA ILE A 50 -5.91 -0.45 -4.62
C ILE A 50 -6.24 -1.88 -4.20
N GLN A 51 -6.83 -2.64 -5.11
CA GLN A 51 -7.22 -4.02 -4.90
C GLN A 51 -6.51 -4.93 -5.89
N HIS A 52 -5.72 -5.87 -5.40
CA HIS A 52 -5.15 -6.90 -6.26
C HIS A 52 -6.21 -7.96 -6.59
N VAL A 53 -6.44 -8.19 -7.86
CA VAL A 53 -7.48 -9.12 -8.34
C VAL A 53 -6.91 -10.04 -9.41
N ASN A 54 -7.02 -11.34 -9.17
CA ASN A 54 -6.76 -12.35 -10.19
C ASN A 54 -8.09 -12.77 -10.84
N LYS A 55 -8.21 -12.61 -12.15
CA LYS A 55 -9.44 -12.92 -12.90
C LYS A 55 -9.41 -14.31 -13.53
N GLU A 56 -8.23 -14.92 -13.63
CA GLU A 56 -8.02 -16.14 -14.43
C GLU A 56 -7.82 -17.38 -13.57
N ASN A 57 -7.10 -17.28 -12.45
CA ASN A 57 -6.78 -18.41 -11.59
C ASN A 57 -7.73 -18.51 -10.40
N ALA A 58 -8.69 -19.44 -10.49
CA ALA A 58 -9.67 -19.69 -9.42
C ALA A 58 -9.04 -20.27 -8.11
N GLN A 59 -7.79 -20.72 -8.15
CA GLN A 59 -7.06 -21.17 -6.95
C GLN A 59 -6.27 -20.04 -6.26
N SER A 60 -6.24 -18.86 -6.84
CA SER A 60 -5.60 -17.70 -6.24
C SER A 60 -6.39 -17.21 -5.04
N MET A 61 -5.70 -16.87 -3.94
CA MET A 61 -6.30 -16.21 -2.79
C MET A 61 -6.80 -14.79 -3.11
N PHE A 62 -6.43 -14.25 -4.26
CA PHE A 62 -6.89 -12.97 -4.81
C PHE A 62 -7.88 -13.17 -5.96
N TYR A 63 -8.45 -14.36 -6.15
CA TYR A 63 -9.42 -14.58 -7.20
C TYR A 63 -10.68 -13.74 -6.98
N GLN A 64 -11.20 -13.15 -8.05
CA GLN A 64 -12.29 -12.16 -8.00
C GLN A 64 -13.59 -12.66 -7.32
N HIS A 65 -13.77 -13.96 -7.13
CA HIS A 65 -14.98 -14.57 -6.57
C HIS A 65 -14.75 -15.26 -5.22
N VAL A 66 -13.61 -15.03 -4.56
CA VAL A 66 -13.35 -15.52 -3.20
C VAL A 66 -13.42 -14.41 -2.18
N GLU A 67 -13.86 -14.72 -0.96
CA GLU A 67 -14.01 -13.70 0.09
C GLU A 67 -12.69 -13.05 0.49
N THR A 68 -11.59 -13.76 0.35
CA THR A 68 -10.25 -13.24 0.69
C THR A 68 -9.78 -12.09 -0.19
N VAL A 69 -10.44 -11.82 -1.33
CA VAL A 69 -10.17 -10.65 -2.17
C VAL A 69 -10.70 -9.35 -1.55
N ASN A 70 -11.63 -9.44 -0.59
CA ASN A 70 -12.24 -8.27 0.03
C ASN A 70 -11.22 -7.46 0.84
N PHE A 71 -11.47 -6.17 0.97
CA PHE A 71 -10.70 -5.29 1.85
C PHE A 71 -10.91 -5.70 3.32
N LYS A 72 -9.86 -5.51 4.14
CA LYS A 72 -9.95 -5.65 5.59
C LYS A 72 -10.84 -4.56 6.20
N GLU A 73 -11.45 -4.85 7.34
CA GLU A 73 -12.40 -3.96 8.02
C GLU A 73 -11.82 -2.57 8.30
N GLU A 74 -10.54 -2.52 8.68
CA GLU A 74 -9.84 -1.28 9.07
C GLU A 74 -9.78 -0.24 7.95
N VAL A 75 -9.84 -0.70 6.69
CA VAL A 75 -9.69 0.16 5.50
C VAL A 75 -10.82 0.00 4.50
N GLN A 76 -12.01 -0.37 4.95
CA GLN A 76 -13.18 -0.51 4.06
C GLN A 76 -13.44 0.80 3.29
N PRO A 77 -13.52 0.76 1.95
CA PRO A 77 -13.85 1.92 1.15
C PRO A 77 -15.24 2.48 1.45
N MET A 78 -15.38 3.80 1.44
CA MET A 78 -16.69 4.47 1.44
C MET A 78 -17.23 4.55 -0.01
N PRO A 79 -18.56 4.75 -0.20
CA PRO A 79 -19.18 4.72 -1.54
C PRO A 79 -18.65 5.76 -2.52
N ASP A 80 -18.08 6.85 -2.05
CA ASP A 80 -17.49 7.95 -2.83
C ASP A 80 -15.97 7.85 -2.98
N GLU A 81 -15.34 6.82 -2.40
CA GLU A 81 -13.90 6.58 -2.53
C GLU A 81 -13.56 5.74 -3.76
N ILE A 82 -12.42 6.02 -4.37
CA ILE A 82 -12.02 5.39 -5.62
C ILE A 82 -11.38 4.03 -5.34
N ILE A 83 -11.92 2.98 -5.98
CA ILE A 83 -11.34 1.64 -5.98
C ILE A 83 -10.72 1.38 -7.34
N ILE A 84 -9.43 1.02 -7.36
CA ILE A 84 -8.68 0.65 -8.55
C ILE A 84 -8.23 -0.81 -8.44
N GLN A 85 -8.68 -1.64 -9.38
CA GLN A 85 -8.27 -3.04 -9.46
C GLN A 85 -7.03 -3.19 -10.34
N LYS A 86 -6.06 -3.97 -9.88
CA LYS A 86 -4.85 -4.34 -10.61
C LYS A 86 -4.62 -5.85 -10.59
N SER A 87 -3.87 -6.34 -11.56
CA SER A 87 -3.46 -7.76 -11.64
C SER A 87 -1.95 -7.98 -11.57
N VAL A 88 -1.17 -6.89 -11.47
CA VAL A 88 0.31 -6.90 -11.32
C VAL A 88 0.72 -6.11 -10.10
N ASN A 89 2.01 -6.11 -9.75
CA ASN A 89 2.47 -5.48 -8.50
C ASN A 89 2.27 -3.95 -8.49
N SER A 90 2.62 -3.26 -9.58
CA SER A 90 2.45 -1.80 -9.62
C SER A 90 0.98 -1.40 -9.75
N ALA A 91 0.54 -0.45 -8.93
CA ALA A 91 -0.80 0.12 -9.02
C ALA A 91 -0.99 1.04 -10.26
N PHE A 92 0.10 1.39 -10.96
CA PHE A 92 0.06 2.24 -12.16
C PHE A 92 -0.01 1.45 -13.47
N ILE A 93 0.30 0.15 -13.47
CA ILE A 93 0.37 -0.64 -14.69
C ILE A 93 -0.98 -1.30 -14.98
N GLY A 94 -1.55 -0.98 -16.16
CA GLY A 94 -2.83 -1.51 -16.60
C GLY A 94 -4.03 -0.96 -15.82
N THR A 95 -3.86 0.23 -15.20
CA THR A 95 -4.88 0.94 -14.44
C THR A 95 -4.95 2.40 -14.89
N ASN A 96 -5.92 3.15 -14.37
CA ASN A 96 -6.06 4.59 -14.60
C ASN A 96 -5.61 5.43 -13.38
N LEU A 97 -4.79 4.88 -12.47
CA LEU A 97 -4.39 5.60 -11.24
C LEU A 97 -3.70 6.93 -11.54
N GLU A 98 -2.77 6.97 -12.50
CA GLU A 98 -2.06 8.18 -12.87
C GLU A 98 -3.00 9.27 -13.41
N GLU A 99 -3.96 8.89 -14.26
CA GLU A 99 -4.99 9.77 -14.79
C GLU A 99 -5.86 10.36 -13.65
N GLN A 100 -6.34 9.49 -12.77
CA GLN A 100 -7.16 9.88 -11.62
C GLN A 100 -6.42 10.84 -10.67
N LEU A 101 -5.13 10.62 -10.42
CA LEU A 101 -4.30 11.55 -9.62
C LEU A 101 -4.18 12.92 -10.30
N ARG A 102 -3.97 12.95 -11.63
CA ARG A 102 -3.92 14.20 -12.40
C ARG A 102 -5.23 14.97 -12.40
N GLU A 103 -6.35 14.28 -12.58
CA GLU A 103 -7.70 14.88 -12.56
C GLU A 103 -7.99 15.55 -11.22
N GLN A 104 -7.48 14.99 -10.12
CA GLN A 104 -7.63 15.55 -8.79
C GLN A 104 -6.49 16.50 -8.40
N ASN A 105 -5.58 16.84 -9.34
CA ASN A 105 -4.40 17.70 -9.11
C ASN A 105 -3.50 17.22 -7.97
N CYS A 106 -3.39 15.91 -7.77
CA CYS A 106 -2.56 15.29 -6.74
C CYS A 106 -1.14 15.03 -7.26
N ASN A 107 -0.21 15.93 -6.95
CA ASN A 107 1.22 15.76 -7.25
C ASN A 107 1.99 15.15 -6.06
N THR A 108 1.32 14.93 -4.94
CA THR A 108 1.87 14.32 -3.73
C THR A 108 1.03 13.10 -3.36
N VAL A 109 1.70 12.01 -3.05
CA VAL A 109 1.07 10.75 -2.63
C VAL A 109 1.66 10.26 -1.31
N VAL A 110 0.80 9.74 -0.45
CA VAL A 110 1.16 9.02 0.77
C VAL A 110 0.76 7.58 0.58
N ILE A 111 1.73 6.67 0.63
CA ILE A 111 1.55 5.26 0.31
C ILE A 111 1.60 4.43 1.59
N VAL A 112 0.59 3.58 1.75
CA VAL A 112 0.45 2.59 2.82
C VAL A 112 -0.01 1.25 2.23
N GLY A 113 0.07 0.17 2.97
CA GLY A 113 -0.52 -1.10 2.53
C GLY A 113 0.39 -2.32 2.61
N LEU A 114 0.08 -3.36 1.83
CA LEU A 114 0.69 -4.68 1.85
C LEU A 114 1.14 -5.11 0.44
N THR A 115 2.23 -5.87 0.31
CA THR A 115 3.29 -6.06 1.29
C THR A 115 4.43 -5.10 0.96
N THR A 116 5.19 -4.69 1.95
CA THR A 116 6.25 -3.66 1.82
C THR A 116 7.16 -3.91 0.63
N ASN A 117 7.69 -5.13 0.49
CA ASN A 117 8.70 -5.52 -0.52
C ASN A 117 8.12 -5.98 -1.87
N HIS A 118 6.82 -5.86 -2.10
CA HIS A 118 6.18 -6.24 -3.38
C HIS A 118 5.36 -5.07 -3.94
N CYS A 119 4.03 -5.12 -3.77
CA CYS A 119 3.14 -4.14 -4.40
C CYS A 119 3.38 -2.72 -3.89
N VAL A 120 3.69 -2.56 -2.59
CA VAL A 120 4.02 -1.27 -2.00
C VAL A 120 5.33 -0.72 -2.58
N GLU A 121 6.43 -1.50 -2.53
CA GLU A 121 7.71 -1.09 -3.11
C GLU A 121 7.60 -0.75 -4.59
N THR A 122 6.98 -1.66 -5.37
CA THR A 122 6.86 -1.47 -6.83
C THR A 122 6.05 -0.22 -7.17
N THR A 123 4.96 0.03 -6.46
CA THR A 123 4.12 1.23 -6.67
C THR A 123 4.86 2.49 -6.22
N THR A 124 5.61 2.45 -5.13
CA THR A 124 6.41 3.57 -4.63
C THR A 124 7.50 3.97 -5.62
N ARG A 125 8.24 2.98 -6.18
CA ARG A 125 9.24 3.23 -7.23
C ARG A 125 8.60 3.87 -8.46
N MET A 126 7.46 3.35 -8.89
CA MET A 126 6.78 3.91 -10.05
C MET A 126 6.26 5.34 -9.78
N ALA A 127 5.71 5.61 -8.61
CA ALA A 127 5.28 6.96 -8.22
C ALA A 127 6.45 7.97 -8.31
N GLY A 128 7.62 7.61 -7.75
CA GLY A 128 8.83 8.42 -7.86
C GLY A 128 9.29 8.62 -9.32
N ASN A 129 9.29 7.57 -10.13
CA ASN A 129 9.66 7.63 -11.55
C ASN A 129 8.70 8.49 -12.39
N LEU A 130 7.43 8.59 -11.99
CA LEU A 130 6.42 9.46 -12.61
C LEU A 130 6.52 10.92 -12.12
N GLY A 131 7.48 11.23 -11.23
CA GLY A 131 7.74 12.58 -10.72
C GLY A 131 6.79 13.02 -9.60
N LEU A 132 6.04 12.09 -8.98
CA LEU A 132 5.23 12.39 -7.83
C LEU A 132 6.08 12.61 -6.58
N THR A 133 5.73 13.59 -5.74
CA THR A 133 6.28 13.69 -4.39
C THR A 133 5.72 12.57 -3.54
N THR A 134 6.53 11.57 -3.26
CA THR A 134 6.07 10.32 -2.64
C THR A 134 6.53 10.21 -1.20
N TYR A 135 5.59 9.91 -0.31
CA TYR A 135 5.84 9.52 1.08
C TYR A 135 5.44 8.05 1.24
N LEU A 136 6.31 7.25 1.83
CA LEU A 136 6.01 5.88 2.23
C LEU A 136 5.99 5.79 3.75
N VAL A 137 4.86 5.28 4.29
CA VAL A 137 4.67 5.23 5.75
C VAL A 137 5.15 3.89 6.29
N SER A 138 6.29 3.90 6.96
CA SER A 138 7.00 2.70 7.40
C SER A 138 6.19 1.83 8.37
N ASP A 139 5.50 2.42 9.32
CA ASP A 139 4.69 1.72 10.34
C ASP A 139 3.24 1.46 9.90
N ALA A 140 2.86 1.89 8.68
CA ALA A 140 1.60 1.57 8.01
C ALA A 140 1.84 0.69 6.76
N THR A 141 2.92 -0.06 6.73
CA THR A 141 3.21 -1.14 5.78
C THR A 141 3.78 -2.34 6.52
N ALA A 142 3.55 -3.54 6.00
CA ALA A 142 4.05 -4.77 6.62
C ALA A 142 4.42 -5.80 5.55
N THR A 143 5.24 -6.76 5.96
CA THR A 143 5.61 -7.91 5.15
C THR A 143 5.77 -9.17 6.00
N PHE A 144 6.24 -10.26 5.38
CA PHE A 144 6.33 -11.60 5.96
C PHE A 144 7.74 -12.15 5.80
N ASN A 145 8.12 -13.12 6.66
CA ASN A 145 9.36 -13.87 6.53
C ASN A 145 9.48 -14.50 5.13
N ARG A 146 10.70 -14.60 4.63
CA ARG A 146 10.96 -15.22 3.32
C ARG A 146 12.22 -16.07 3.35
N LYS A 147 12.23 -17.13 2.55
CA LYS A 147 13.41 -17.95 2.32
C LYS A 147 14.20 -17.45 1.13
N GLY A 148 15.50 -17.29 1.31
CA GLY A 148 16.45 -17.04 0.24
C GLY A 148 16.70 -18.27 -0.63
N LEU A 149 17.47 -18.09 -1.69
CA LEU A 149 17.79 -19.14 -2.65
C LEU A 149 18.59 -20.31 -2.03
N ASP A 150 19.37 -20.01 -1.01
CA ASP A 150 20.18 -20.97 -0.23
C ASP A 150 19.40 -21.61 0.92
N GLY A 151 18.12 -21.29 1.08
CA GLY A 151 17.27 -21.73 2.18
C GLY A 151 17.38 -20.91 3.46
N THR A 152 18.25 -19.89 3.51
CA THR A 152 18.33 -18.94 4.64
C THR A 152 17.00 -18.24 4.84
N GLU A 153 16.52 -18.21 6.09
CA GLU A 153 15.30 -17.49 6.44
C GLU A 153 15.65 -16.05 6.78
N TYR A 154 15.01 -15.13 6.06
CA TYR A 154 15.06 -13.68 6.32
C TYR A 154 13.80 -13.27 7.06
N SER A 155 13.98 -12.55 8.16
CA SER A 155 12.84 -12.06 8.95
C SER A 155 12.05 -11.01 8.17
N ALA A 156 10.76 -10.90 8.47
CA ALA A 156 9.90 -9.85 7.93
C ALA A 156 10.47 -8.44 8.21
N GLU A 157 11.09 -8.28 9.38
CA GLU A 157 11.72 -7.00 9.77
C GLU A 157 12.94 -6.68 8.90
N ASP A 158 13.82 -7.64 8.63
CA ASP A 158 14.99 -7.43 7.77
C ASP A 158 14.57 -7.05 6.34
N ILE A 159 13.59 -7.77 5.78
CA ILE A 159 13.06 -7.52 4.45
C ILE A 159 12.41 -6.13 4.37
N HIS A 160 11.61 -5.79 5.37
CA HIS A 160 10.96 -4.49 5.48
C HIS A 160 12.00 -3.37 5.53
N ASN A 161 12.96 -3.45 6.45
CA ASN A 161 13.99 -2.43 6.63
C ASN A 161 14.84 -2.27 5.38
N MET A 162 15.23 -3.37 4.71
CA MET A 162 16.00 -3.28 3.46
C MET A 162 15.20 -2.60 2.35
N THR A 163 13.90 -2.89 2.24
CA THR A 163 13.02 -2.20 1.28
C THR A 163 12.96 -0.70 1.56
N LEU A 164 12.77 -0.29 2.82
CA LEU A 164 12.75 1.12 3.20
C LEU A 164 14.07 1.82 2.87
N VAL A 165 15.21 1.20 3.18
CA VAL A 165 16.56 1.71 2.84
C VAL A 165 16.72 1.92 1.34
N ASN A 166 16.26 0.97 0.52
CA ASN A 166 16.37 1.06 -0.94
C ASN A 166 15.46 2.15 -1.56
N LEU A 167 14.40 2.53 -0.86
CA LEU A 167 13.44 3.53 -1.36
C LEU A 167 13.74 4.94 -0.85
N HIS A 168 14.41 5.04 0.31
CA HIS A 168 14.62 6.30 1.01
C HIS A 168 15.48 7.27 0.18
N ASP A 169 14.97 8.51 0.04
CA ASP A 169 15.55 9.63 -0.68
C ASP A 169 15.77 9.41 -2.21
N GLU A 170 15.65 8.18 -2.71
CA GLU A 170 15.72 7.90 -4.15
C GLU A 170 14.31 7.96 -4.79
N PHE A 171 13.33 7.29 -4.19
CA PHE A 171 11.96 7.19 -4.73
C PHE A 171 10.91 7.80 -3.82
N ALA A 172 11.15 7.83 -2.51
CA ALA A 172 10.19 8.33 -1.53
C ALA A 172 10.88 8.85 -0.28
N LYS A 173 10.20 9.73 0.44
CA LYS A 173 10.51 10.06 1.84
C LYS A 173 9.88 9.02 2.74
N ILE A 174 10.70 8.32 3.53
CA ILE A 174 10.21 7.37 4.53
C ILE A 174 9.82 8.15 5.78
N VAL A 175 8.58 7.93 6.21
CA VAL A 175 7.97 8.62 7.36
C VAL A 175 7.22 7.63 8.23
N THR A 176 6.86 8.02 9.44
CA THR A 176 5.93 7.29 10.31
C THR A 176 4.52 7.87 10.21
N THR A 177 3.52 7.13 10.66
CA THR A 177 2.13 7.62 10.79
C THR A 177 2.08 8.93 11.55
N GLU A 178 2.74 9.02 12.72
CA GLU A 178 2.82 10.26 13.50
C GLU A 178 3.50 11.39 12.71
N GLY A 179 4.56 11.06 11.97
CA GLY A 179 5.26 12.01 11.11
C GLY A 179 4.35 12.60 10.05
N VAL A 180 3.55 11.78 9.37
CA VAL A 180 2.56 12.22 8.38
C VAL A 180 1.51 13.13 9.01
N LEU A 181 0.93 12.71 10.14
CA LEU A 181 -0.10 13.50 10.83
C LEU A 181 0.37 14.89 11.27
N LYS A 182 1.67 15.05 11.54
CA LYS A 182 2.29 16.37 11.86
C LYS A 182 2.53 17.26 10.64
N LEU A 183 2.41 16.74 9.41
CA LEU A 183 2.58 17.53 8.18
C LEU A 183 1.31 18.29 7.76
N PHE A 184 0.22 18.05 8.43
CA PHE A 184 -1.02 18.82 8.31
C PHE A 184 -1.01 20.04 9.24
#